data_78d2cc682b5b7b71c1291657bf227565
#
_entry.id   78d2cc682b5b7b71c1291657bf227565
#
_cell.length_a   1.000
_cell.length_b   1.000
_cell.length_c   1.000
_cell.angle_alpha   90.00
_cell.angle_beta   90.00
_cell.angle_gamma   90.00
#
_symmetry.space_group_name_H-M   'P 1'
#
loop_
_entity.id
_entity.type
_entity.pdbx_description
1 polymer ?
#
loop_
_entity_poly.entity_id
_entity_poly.type
_entity_poly.pdbx_seq_one_letter_code
_entity_poly.pdbx_strand_id
1 'polypeptide(L)'
;MPIIFLTAVTDEEALAAALRVGGDDFLTKPFNEDILIAKIKAHSRIKELNEEIFKKNSELSTFKNIIDAETEIAEHVFSTALKKNYLHSPHLHFYVSPASTFNGDLLLGAVGPTGSMYLMMADFTGHGLPAAIGAIPVSQHFFELAKQGVSVGDMAQTLNGHLCNLLPSMMFCAAVIIEQSRSGQEFTVWSGGLPSGYIFNQNNQVRGEIKSQHMPLAILEAHEFNRQVEVFRLREGESLFFYTDGLTEACNPQDDMYGEQRLE
;
A
#
# COMPACT_ATOMS: atom_id res chain seq x y z
N MET A 1 15.12 42.28 -8.21
CA MET A 1 15.10 43.10 -9.43
C MET A 1 16.38 42.77 -10.20
N PRO A 2 16.33 42.39 -11.46
CA PRO A 2 17.55 42.07 -12.22
C PRO A 2 18.41 43.32 -12.40
N ILE A 3 19.75 43.13 -12.32
CA ILE A 3 20.75 44.18 -12.40
C ILE A 3 21.64 43.88 -13.60
N ILE A 4 21.63 44.79 -14.60
CA ILE A 4 22.51 44.73 -15.79
C ILE A 4 23.53 45.82 -15.70
N PHE A 5 24.83 45.47 -15.69
CA PHE A 5 25.91 46.42 -15.69
C PHE A 5 26.19 46.96 -17.09
N LEU A 6 26.24 48.30 -17.26
CA LEU A 6 26.70 48.94 -18.48
C LEU A 6 28.12 49.48 -18.26
N THR A 7 29.13 48.85 -18.87
CA THR A 7 30.54 49.13 -18.58
C THR A 7 31.33 49.46 -19.82
N ALA A 8 32.36 50.29 -19.68
CA ALA A 8 33.40 50.52 -20.72
C ALA A 8 34.59 49.54 -20.57
N VAL A 9 34.59 48.74 -19.50
CA VAL A 9 35.63 47.75 -19.21
C VAL A 9 35.41 46.52 -20.08
N THR A 10 36.48 46.10 -20.79
CA THR A 10 36.47 44.91 -21.66
C THR A 10 37.27 43.75 -21.07
N ASP A 11 37.89 43.97 -19.91
CA ASP A 11 38.65 42.95 -19.21
C ASP A 11 37.74 41.86 -18.64
N GLU A 12 38.01 40.60 -19.00
CA GLU A 12 37.19 39.44 -18.63
C GLU A 12 37.13 39.21 -17.11
N GLU A 13 38.23 39.50 -16.38
CA GLU A 13 38.25 39.31 -14.92
C GLU A 13 37.34 40.34 -14.22
N ALA A 14 37.30 41.58 -14.68
CA ALA A 14 36.45 42.62 -14.15
C ALA A 14 34.97 42.37 -14.47
N LEU A 15 34.67 41.84 -15.66
CA LEU A 15 33.30 41.43 -16.03
C LEU A 15 32.80 40.25 -15.19
N ALA A 16 33.65 39.25 -14.98
CA ALA A 16 33.36 38.13 -14.09
C ALA A 16 33.18 38.57 -12.62
N ALA A 17 33.92 39.58 -12.17
CA ALA A 17 33.76 40.16 -10.84
C ALA A 17 32.40 40.88 -10.68
N ALA A 18 31.93 41.59 -11.69
CA ALA A 18 30.62 42.24 -11.68
C ALA A 18 29.46 41.24 -11.54
N LEU A 19 29.53 40.09 -12.17
CA LEU A 19 28.54 38.99 -11.99
C LEU A 19 28.62 38.35 -10.60
N ARG A 20 29.86 38.20 -10.05
CA ARG A 20 30.05 37.61 -8.70
C ARG A 20 29.53 38.48 -7.56
N VAL A 21 29.50 39.80 -7.72
CA VAL A 21 28.95 40.71 -6.71
C VAL A 21 27.42 40.90 -6.79
N GLY A 22 26.76 40.11 -7.62
CA GLY A 22 25.28 40.08 -7.68
C GLY A 22 24.69 40.79 -8.91
N GLY A 23 25.48 41.04 -9.95
CA GLY A 23 24.92 41.39 -11.25
C GLY A 23 24.38 40.18 -11.98
N ASP A 24 23.24 40.35 -12.62
CA ASP A 24 22.59 39.28 -13.40
C ASP A 24 23.17 39.22 -14.82
N ASP A 25 23.67 40.35 -15.35
CA ASP A 25 24.24 40.43 -16.69
C ASP A 25 25.11 41.70 -16.86
N PHE A 26 25.81 41.82 -17.99
CA PHE A 26 26.53 43.01 -18.36
C PHE A 26 26.42 43.30 -19.86
N LEU A 27 26.70 44.55 -20.22
CA LEU A 27 26.82 45.03 -21.62
C LEU A 27 27.94 46.04 -21.73
N THR A 28 28.89 45.83 -22.70
CA THR A 28 30.04 46.70 -22.91
C THR A 28 29.70 47.85 -23.85
N LYS A 29 30.22 49.04 -23.54
CA LYS A 29 30.11 50.24 -24.41
C LYS A 29 31.16 50.22 -25.49
N PRO A 30 30.83 50.63 -26.76
CA PRO A 30 29.49 51.01 -27.24
C PRO A 30 28.60 49.77 -27.43
N PHE A 31 27.32 49.86 -27.07
CA PHE A 31 26.35 48.75 -27.15
C PHE A 31 25.23 49.07 -28.13
N ASN A 32 24.61 48.03 -28.66
CA ASN A 32 23.40 48.09 -29.48
C ASN A 32 22.18 48.10 -28.58
N GLU A 33 21.24 49.04 -28.81
CA GLU A 33 20.01 49.20 -28.06
C GLU A 33 19.12 47.94 -28.15
N ASP A 34 19.06 47.27 -29.31
CA ASP A 34 18.28 46.06 -29.48
C ASP A 34 18.76 44.92 -28.58
N ILE A 35 20.10 44.83 -28.41
CA ILE A 35 20.68 43.83 -27.49
C ILE A 35 20.33 44.15 -26.03
N LEU A 36 20.39 45.43 -25.65
CA LEU A 36 19.99 45.85 -24.31
C LEU A 36 18.50 45.51 -24.00
N ILE A 37 17.61 45.83 -24.96
CA ILE A 37 16.20 45.54 -24.86
C ILE A 37 15.98 44.03 -24.77
N ALA A 38 16.67 43.23 -25.57
CA ALA A 38 16.57 41.77 -25.56
C ALA A 38 16.99 41.18 -24.19
N LYS A 39 18.08 41.67 -23.61
CA LYS A 39 18.55 41.25 -22.28
C LYS A 39 17.58 41.63 -21.17
N ILE A 40 17.05 42.86 -21.19
CA ILE A 40 16.02 43.30 -20.23
C ILE A 40 14.78 42.41 -20.30
N LYS A 41 14.27 42.12 -21.50
CA LYS A 41 13.14 41.22 -21.72
C LYS A 41 13.42 39.80 -21.22
N ALA A 42 14.62 39.27 -21.48
CA ALA A 42 15.01 37.94 -21.00
C ALA A 42 15.01 37.85 -19.45
N HIS A 43 15.66 38.82 -18.80
CA HIS A 43 15.71 38.86 -17.34
C HIS A 43 14.33 39.14 -16.70
N SER A 44 13.47 39.96 -17.32
CA SER A 44 12.07 40.16 -16.86
C SER A 44 11.30 38.86 -16.92
N ARG A 45 11.44 38.09 -18.02
CA ARG A 45 10.77 36.79 -18.15
C ARG A 45 11.29 35.78 -17.12
N ILE A 46 12.60 35.75 -16.86
CA ILE A 46 13.17 34.87 -15.82
C ILE A 46 12.59 35.21 -14.45
N LYS A 47 12.47 36.51 -14.13
CA LYS A 47 11.86 36.96 -12.88
C LYS A 47 10.39 36.51 -12.76
N GLU A 48 9.58 36.72 -13.79
CA GLU A 48 8.18 36.33 -13.82
C GLU A 48 8.03 34.80 -13.61
N LEU A 49 8.85 33.98 -14.31
CA LEU A 49 8.86 32.53 -14.14
C LEU A 49 9.26 32.11 -12.73
N ASN A 50 10.26 32.75 -12.14
CA ASN A 50 10.66 32.45 -10.77
C ASN A 50 9.57 32.81 -9.75
N GLU A 51 8.86 33.92 -9.92
CA GLU A 51 7.73 34.29 -9.08
C GLU A 51 6.57 33.28 -9.22
N GLU A 52 6.27 32.80 -10.43
CA GLU A 52 5.29 31.76 -10.67
C GLU A 52 5.68 30.42 -10.02
N ILE A 53 6.94 30.00 -10.18
CA ILE A 53 7.47 28.80 -9.55
C ILE A 53 7.39 28.90 -8.04
N PHE A 54 7.76 30.01 -7.45
CA PHE A 54 7.68 30.23 -6.00
C PHE A 54 6.24 30.12 -5.49
N LYS A 55 5.28 30.75 -6.21
CA LYS A 55 3.86 30.66 -5.88
C LYS A 55 3.35 29.23 -5.95
N LYS A 56 3.64 28.51 -7.05
CA LYS A 56 3.23 27.10 -7.21
C LYS A 56 3.85 26.19 -6.14
N ASN A 57 5.12 26.39 -5.80
CA ASN A 57 5.76 25.61 -4.74
C ASN A 57 5.11 25.87 -3.36
N SER A 58 4.72 27.11 -3.07
CA SER A 58 4.01 27.45 -1.84
C SER A 58 2.61 26.78 -1.79
N GLU A 59 1.87 26.82 -2.89
CA GLU A 59 0.58 26.15 -3.02
C GLU A 59 0.73 24.63 -2.84
N LEU A 60 1.68 24.00 -3.53
CA LEU A 60 1.98 22.57 -3.41
C LEU A 60 2.36 22.17 -1.98
N SER A 61 3.18 22.98 -1.30
CA SER A 61 3.53 22.74 0.09
C SER A 61 2.32 22.78 1.01
N THR A 62 1.40 23.73 0.79
CA THR A 62 0.15 23.82 1.56
C THR A 62 -0.74 22.62 1.34
N PHE A 63 -0.95 22.20 0.07
CA PHE A 63 -1.71 20.99 -0.25
C PHE A 63 -1.09 19.73 0.35
N LYS A 64 0.23 19.60 0.26
CA LYS A 64 0.93 18.48 0.86
C LYS A 64 0.67 18.39 2.37
N ASN A 65 0.80 19.50 3.10
CA ASN A 65 0.58 19.52 4.54
C ASN A 65 -0.85 19.12 4.92
N ILE A 66 -1.85 19.51 4.11
CA ILE A 66 -3.25 19.10 4.32
C ILE A 66 -3.40 17.58 4.13
N ILE A 67 -2.87 17.05 3.03
CA ILE A 67 -2.94 15.62 2.74
C ILE A 67 -2.23 14.80 3.82
N ASP A 68 -1.05 15.24 4.27
CA ASP A 68 -0.29 14.56 5.32
C ASP A 68 -1.09 14.51 6.63
N ALA A 69 -1.76 15.61 7.01
CA ALA A 69 -2.60 15.66 8.20
C ALA A 69 -3.86 14.77 8.10
N GLU A 70 -4.53 14.76 6.95
CA GLU A 70 -5.67 13.87 6.71
C GLU A 70 -5.25 12.40 6.74
N THR A 71 -4.08 12.08 6.20
CA THR A 71 -3.48 10.74 6.21
C THR A 71 -3.20 10.28 7.63
N GLU A 72 -2.63 11.12 8.48
CA GLU A 72 -2.34 10.81 9.89
C GLU A 72 -3.62 10.50 10.69
N ILE A 73 -4.69 11.25 10.44
CA ILE A 73 -5.99 10.99 11.07
C ILE A 73 -6.53 9.61 10.64
N ALA A 74 -6.47 9.31 9.35
CA ALA A 74 -6.94 8.04 8.82
C ALA A 74 -6.12 6.85 9.36
N GLU A 75 -4.79 6.97 9.49
CA GLU A 75 -3.92 5.98 10.15
C GLU A 75 -4.33 5.73 11.60
N HIS A 76 -4.60 6.78 12.34
CA HIS A 76 -5.04 6.65 13.72
C HIS A 76 -6.36 5.87 13.85
N VAL A 77 -7.33 6.16 12.97
CA VAL A 77 -8.63 5.44 12.93
C VAL A 77 -8.40 3.98 12.58
N PHE A 78 -7.61 3.70 11.54
CA PHE A 78 -7.28 2.35 11.09
C PHE A 78 -6.57 1.53 12.18
N SER A 79 -5.51 2.06 12.74
CA SER A 79 -4.77 1.39 13.83
C SER A 79 -5.64 1.13 15.06
N THR A 80 -6.59 2.02 15.33
CA THR A 80 -7.54 1.86 16.44
C THR A 80 -8.54 0.74 16.17
N ALA A 81 -9.03 0.60 14.94
CA ALA A 81 -9.91 -0.49 14.53
C ALA A 81 -9.23 -1.87 14.68
N LEU A 82 -7.93 -1.94 14.47
CA LEU A 82 -7.13 -3.17 14.57
C LEU A 82 -6.62 -3.50 15.98
N LYS A 83 -6.88 -2.68 16.99
CA LYS A 83 -6.40 -2.92 18.39
C LYS A 83 -6.87 -4.23 19.01
N LYS A 84 -7.96 -4.83 18.51
CA LYS A 84 -8.48 -6.13 18.99
C LYS A 84 -7.80 -7.33 18.34
N ASN A 85 -6.80 -7.10 17.48
CA ASN A 85 -6.14 -8.13 16.72
C ASN A 85 -5.31 -9.05 17.64
N TYR A 86 -5.59 -10.34 17.61
CA TYR A 86 -4.89 -11.36 18.41
C TYR A 86 -3.96 -12.17 17.50
N LEU A 87 -2.72 -11.70 17.36
CA LEU A 87 -1.67 -12.35 16.56
C LEU A 87 -0.53 -12.93 17.44
N HIS A 88 -0.71 -12.89 18.77
CA HIS A 88 0.29 -13.38 19.71
C HIS A 88 0.10 -14.88 20.00
N SER A 89 0.52 -15.73 19.06
CA SER A 89 0.55 -17.17 19.26
C SER A 89 1.97 -17.69 18.99
N PRO A 90 2.51 -18.61 19.81
CA PRO A 90 3.84 -19.17 19.58
C PRO A 90 3.94 -20.01 18.30
N HIS A 91 2.79 -20.36 17.71
CA HIS A 91 2.70 -21.15 16.47
C HIS A 91 2.31 -20.31 15.25
N LEU A 92 2.14 -19.00 15.40
CA LEU A 92 1.86 -18.08 14.30
C LEU A 92 3.06 -17.18 14.05
N HIS A 93 3.64 -17.31 12.88
CA HIS A 93 4.68 -16.42 12.39
C HIS A 93 4.14 -15.62 11.21
N PHE A 94 4.35 -14.33 11.21
CA PHE A 94 3.92 -13.47 10.13
C PHE A 94 4.93 -12.35 9.86
N TYR A 95 4.93 -11.89 8.63
CA TYR A 95 5.70 -10.73 8.20
C TYR A 95 4.78 -9.83 7.38
N VAL A 96 4.74 -8.55 7.71
CA VAL A 96 3.97 -7.53 6.99
C VAL A 96 4.93 -6.40 6.66
N SER A 97 5.08 -6.11 5.37
CA SER A 97 5.91 -5.01 4.88
C SER A 97 5.05 -4.07 4.05
N PRO A 98 4.53 -2.99 4.65
CA PRO A 98 3.68 -2.06 3.94
C PRO A 98 4.46 -1.31 2.84
N ALA A 99 3.95 -1.33 1.61
CA ALA A 99 4.51 -0.56 0.50
C ALA A 99 4.16 0.94 0.59
N SER A 100 3.12 1.29 1.33
CA SER A 100 2.66 2.66 1.60
C SER A 100 2.07 2.77 2.99
N THR A 101 1.80 4.00 3.41
CA THR A 101 1.15 4.32 4.70
C THR A 101 -0.17 3.55 4.91
N PHE A 102 -0.94 3.36 3.85
CA PHE A 102 -2.12 2.50 3.80
C PHE A 102 -1.88 1.37 2.81
N ASN A 103 -1.89 0.14 3.30
CA ASN A 103 -1.83 -1.07 2.49
C ASN A 103 -3.23 -1.63 2.23
N GLY A 104 -3.40 -2.27 1.07
CA GLY A 104 -4.51 -3.16 0.80
C GLY A 104 -4.45 -4.43 1.66
N ASP A 105 -3.26 -4.82 2.10
CA ASP A 105 -3.01 -6.01 2.90
C ASP A 105 -3.53 -5.89 4.33
N LEU A 106 -4.25 -6.89 4.79
CA LEU A 106 -4.82 -6.99 6.12
C LEU A 106 -4.55 -8.38 6.71
N LEU A 107 -4.02 -8.41 7.93
CA LEU A 107 -3.87 -9.64 8.70
C LEU A 107 -4.63 -9.53 10.02
N LEU A 108 -5.59 -10.41 10.23
CA LEU A 108 -6.44 -10.45 11.40
C LEU A 108 -6.33 -11.79 12.12
N GLY A 109 -6.37 -11.75 13.44
CA GLY A 109 -6.43 -12.91 14.31
C GLY A 109 -7.42 -12.72 15.44
N ALA A 110 -8.20 -13.75 15.76
CA ALA A 110 -9.16 -13.75 16.86
C ALA A 110 -9.27 -15.13 17.50
N VAL A 111 -9.66 -15.17 18.76
CA VAL A 111 -9.94 -16.43 19.47
C VAL A 111 -11.45 -16.62 19.55
N GLY A 112 -11.93 -17.76 19.07
CA GLY A 112 -13.33 -18.16 19.13
C GLY A 112 -13.76 -18.68 20.51
N PRO A 113 -15.07 -18.88 20.73
CA PRO A 113 -15.64 -19.27 22.04
C PRO A 113 -15.18 -20.66 22.49
N THR A 114 -14.83 -21.55 21.56
CA THR A 114 -14.32 -22.90 21.83
C THR A 114 -12.82 -22.95 22.08
N GLY A 115 -12.11 -21.81 21.96
CA GLY A 115 -10.66 -21.72 21.99
C GLY A 115 -10.01 -22.06 20.65
N SER A 116 -10.78 -22.13 19.56
CA SER A 116 -10.25 -22.14 18.19
C SER A 116 -9.66 -20.79 17.83
N MET A 117 -8.71 -20.76 16.92
CA MET A 117 -8.09 -19.53 16.42
C MET A 117 -8.58 -19.24 15.02
N TYR A 118 -9.16 -18.07 14.82
CA TYR A 118 -9.52 -17.55 13.51
C TYR A 118 -8.43 -16.64 12.99
N LEU A 119 -8.04 -16.82 11.74
CA LEU A 119 -7.09 -15.99 11.01
C LEU A 119 -7.71 -15.55 9.69
N MET A 120 -7.46 -14.32 9.30
CA MET A 120 -7.80 -13.82 7.97
C MET A 120 -6.62 -13.03 7.43
N MET A 121 -6.16 -13.40 6.24
CA MET A 121 -5.29 -12.57 5.42
C MET A 121 -6.12 -12.10 4.24
N ALA A 122 -6.07 -10.81 3.95
CA ALA A 122 -6.85 -10.20 2.90
C ALA A 122 -6.04 -9.13 2.19
N ASP A 123 -6.31 -8.98 0.89
CA ASP A 123 -5.72 -7.98 0.02
C ASP A 123 -6.82 -7.27 -0.78
N PHE A 124 -6.94 -5.97 -0.57
CA PHE A 124 -7.90 -5.12 -1.27
C PHE A 124 -7.29 -4.56 -2.54
N THR A 125 -8.03 -4.61 -3.64
CA THR A 125 -7.59 -3.98 -4.89
C THR A 125 -7.20 -2.53 -4.72
N GLY A 126 -6.01 -2.21 -5.22
CA GLY A 126 -5.44 -0.87 -5.15
C GLY A 126 -4.65 -0.63 -3.86
N HIS A 127 -4.18 0.60 -3.69
CA HIS A 127 -3.36 1.01 -2.55
C HIS A 127 -3.85 2.32 -1.96
N GLY A 128 -3.41 2.63 -0.78
CA GLY A 128 -3.74 3.88 -0.11
C GLY A 128 -5.10 3.87 0.58
N LEU A 129 -5.66 5.06 0.80
CA LEU A 129 -6.88 5.27 1.56
C LEU A 129 -8.11 4.48 1.08
N PRO A 130 -8.38 4.32 -0.23
CA PRO A 130 -9.52 3.53 -0.69
C PRO A 130 -9.48 2.07 -0.23
N ALA A 131 -8.32 1.42 -0.28
CA ALA A 131 -8.14 0.05 0.21
C ALA A 131 -8.36 -0.04 1.73
N ALA A 132 -7.85 0.92 2.51
CA ALA A 132 -8.01 0.98 3.96
C ALA A 132 -9.47 1.16 4.40
N ILE A 133 -10.31 1.86 3.62
CA ILE A 133 -11.74 2.06 3.94
C ILE A 133 -12.48 0.71 3.98
N GLY A 134 -12.17 -0.21 3.08
CA GLY A 134 -12.76 -1.56 3.11
C GLY A 134 -12.29 -2.41 4.29
N ALA A 135 -11.06 -2.24 4.73
CA ALA A 135 -10.44 -3.02 5.79
C ALA A 135 -11.07 -2.79 7.18
N ILE A 136 -11.52 -1.58 7.50
CA ILE A 136 -12.11 -1.24 8.80
C ILE A 136 -13.39 -2.06 9.05
N PRO A 137 -14.44 -2.01 8.22
CA PRO A 137 -15.65 -2.78 8.45
C PRO A 137 -15.40 -4.29 8.37
N VAL A 138 -14.52 -4.76 7.48
CA VAL A 138 -14.13 -6.18 7.43
C VAL A 138 -13.52 -6.63 8.74
N SER A 139 -12.61 -5.87 9.33
CA SER A 139 -11.99 -6.22 10.61
C SER A 139 -13.02 -6.27 11.74
N GLN A 140 -13.95 -5.33 11.79
CA GLN A 140 -15.02 -5.31 12.81
C GLN A 140 -15.92 -6.55 12.71
N HIS A 141 -16.41 -6.85 11.50
CA HIS A 141 -17.24 -8.03 11.28
C HIS A 141 -16.49 -9.33 11.52
N PHE A 142 -15.23 -9.43 11.09
CA PHE A 142 -14.39 -10.59 11.37
C PHE A 142 -14.30 -10.87 12.88
N PHE A 143 -13.99 -9.87 13.70
CA PHE A 143 -13.88 -10.04 15.15
C PHE A 143 -15.22 -10.42 15.80
N GLU A 144 -16.33 -9.86 15.32
CA GLU A 144 -17.66 -10.19 15.82
C GLU A 144 -18.05 -11.64 15.47
N LEU A 145 -17.86 -12.06 14.22
CA LEU A 145 -18.17 -13.39 13.76
C LEU A 145 -17.29 -14.46 14.42
N ALA A 146 -15.99 -14.21 14.55
CA ALA A 146 -15.07 -15.08 15.26
C ALA A 146 -15.46 -15.26 16.74
N LYS A 147 -15.84 -14.18 17.42
CA LYS A 147 -16.33 -14.22 18.81
C LYS A 147 -17.61 -15.03 18.95
N GLN A 148 -18.46 -15.07 17.94
CA GLN A 148 -19.68 -15.88 17.92
C GLN A 148 -19.41 -17.34 17.54
N GLY A 149 -18.22 -17.68 17.06
CA GLY A 149 -17.88 -19.03 16.59
C GLY A 149 -18.54 -19.37 15.27
N VAL A 150 -18.75 -18.40 14.41
CA VAL A 150 -19.35 -18.59 13.08
C VAL A 150 -18.40 -19.42 12.21
N SER A 151 -18.94 -20.37 11.43
CA SER A 151 -18.12 -21.19 10.53
C SER A 151 -17.38 -20.35 9.50
N VAL A 152 -16.20 -20.81 9.04
CA VAL A 152 -15.37 -20.11 8.05
C VAL A 152 -16.15 -19.79 6.77
N GLY A 153 -16.96 -20.73 6.27
CA GLY A 153 -17.76 -20.53 5.06
C GLY A 153 -18.86 -19.49 5.24
N ASP A 154 -19.55 -19.49 6.39
CA ASP A 154 -20.59 -18.50 6.70
C ASP A 154 -19.97 -17.11 6.98
N MET A 155 -18.76 -17.08 7.57
CA MET A 155 -17.98 -15.86 7.76
C MET A 155 -17.62 -15.24 6.39
N ALA A 156 -17.09 -16.04 5.46
CA ALA A 156 -16.77 -15.60 4.11
C ALA A 156 -18.00 -15.03 3.39
N GLN A 157 -19.16 -15.74 3.46
CA GLN A 157 -20.41 -15.28 2.85
C GLN A 157 -20.88 -13.95 3.45
N THR A 158 -20.83 -13.81 4.78
CA THR A 158 -21.23 -12.60 5.46
C THR A 158 -20.36 -11.41 5.08
N LEU A 159 -19.03 -11.60 5.09
CA LEU A 159 -18.07 -10.57 4.68
C LEU A 159 -18.26 -10.19 3.21
N ASN A 160 -18.49 -11.16 2.32
CA ASN A 160 -18.82 -10.88 0.92
C ASN A 160 -20.03 -9.97 0.78
N GLY A 161 -21.14 -10.30 1.46
CA GLY A 161 -22.36 -9.50 1.40
C GLY A 161 -22.17 -8.07 1.90
N HIS A 162 -21.40 -7.87 2.96
CA HIS A 162 -21.04 -6.54 3.45
C HIS A 162 -20.18 -5.75 2.44
N LEU A 163 -19.18 -6.40 1.85
CA LEU A 163 -18.28 -5.77 0.89
C LEU A 163 -18.95 -5.42 -0.43
N CYS A 164 -19.87 -6.27 -0.94
CA CYS A 164 -20.68 -5.97 -2.13
C CYS A 164 -21.51 -4.69 -1.98
N ASN A 165 -21.98 -4.40 -0.75
CA ASN A 165 -22.75 -3.18 -0.47
C ASN A 165 -21.88 -1.95 -0.19
N LEU A 166 -20.64 -2.13 0.17
CA LEU A 166 -19.74 -1.06 0.61
C LEU A 166 -18.79 -0.60 -0.47
N LEU A 167 -18.18 -1.56 -1.19
CA LEU A 167 -17.12 -1.24 -2.15
C LEU A 167 -17.69 -0.76 -3.49
N PRO A 168 -17.00 0.19 -4.15
CA PRO A 168 -17.30 0.52 -5.54
C PRO A 168 -17.15 -0.70 -6.46
N SER A 169 -17.89 -0.74 -7.58
CA SER A 169 -17.98 -1.88 -8.50
C SER A 169 -16.66 -2.39 -9.09
N MET A 170 -15.57 -1.64 -8.96
CA MET A 170 -14.23 -2.03 -9.45
C MET A 170 -13.30 -2.51 -8.33
N MET A 171 -13.79 -2.55 -7.09
CA MET A 171 -13.00 -2.97 -5.95
C MET A 171 -13.46 -4.33 -5.43
N PHE A 172 -12.50 -5.16 -5.07
CA PHE A 172 -12.71 -6.46 -4.46
C PHE A 172 -11.65 -6.73 -3.40
N CYS A 173 -11.81 -7.82 -2.67
CA CYS A 173 -10.89 -8.23 -1.62
C CYS A 173 -10.52 -9.71 -1.82
N ALA A 174 -9.30 -9.97 -2.22
CA ALA A 174 -8.73 -11.31 -2.20
C ALA A 174 -8.51 -11.72 -0.74
N ALA A 175 -8.91 -12.93 -0.35
CA ALA A 175 -8.81 -13.32 1.05
C ALA A 175 -8.63 -14.82 1.26
N VAL A 176 -7.95 -15.16 2.34
CA VAL A 176 -8.01 -16.48 2.97
C VAL A 176 -8.53 -16.32 4.40
N ILE A 177 -9.48 -17.16 4.78
CA ILE A 177 -10.05 -17.24 6.13
C ILE A 177 -9.79 -18.65 6.65
N ILE A 178 -9.22 -18.73 7.84
CA ILE A 178 -8.76 -19.98 8.44
C ILE A 178 -9.31 -20.08 9.85
N GLU A 179 -9.85 -21.25 10.20
CA GLU A 179 -10.09 -21.64 11.58
C GLU A 179 -9.15 -22.78 11.94
N GLN A 180 -8.30 -22.57 12.93
CA GLN A 180 -7.51 -23.60 13.57
C GLN A 180 -8.27 -24.13 14.76
N SER A 181 -8.51 -25.43 14.80
CA SER A 181 -9.13 -26.08 15.96
C SER A 181 -8.31 -25.86 17.24
N ARG A 182 -8.96 -25.96 18.40
CA ARG A 182 -8.27 -25.85 19.70
C ARG A 182 -7.13 -26.87 19.88
N SER A 183 -7.21 -28.02 19.21
CA SER A 183 -6.13 -29.02 19.23
C SER A 183 -4.90 -28.60 18.45
N GLY A 184 -5.00 -27.55 17.62
CA GLY A 184 -3.93 -27.07 16.77
C GLY A 184 -3.64 -27.90 15.52
N GLN A 185 -4.38 -29.01 15.32
CA GLN A 185 -4.07 -29.98 14.25
C GLN A 185 -5.01 -29.90 13.05
N GLU A 186 -6.22 -29.38 13.23
CA GLU A 186 -7.21 -29.29 12.16
C GLU A 186 -7.42 -27.84 11.77
N PHE A 187 -7.41 -27.60 10.48
CA PHE A 187 -7.54 -26.28 9.86
C PHE A 187 -8.67 -26.32 8.84
N THR A 188 -9.65 -25.47 9.01
CA THR A 188 -10.73 -25.22 8.05
C THR A 188 -10.40 -23.96 7.28
N VAL A 189 -10.35 -24.02 5.94
CA VAL A 189 -9.87 -22.95 5.08
C VAL A 189 -10.88 -22.60 4.00
N TRP A 190 -11.18 -21.33 3.83
CA TRP A 190 -11.78 -20.73 2.66
C TRP A 190 -10.78 -19.80 2.01
N SER A 191 -10.53 -19.91 0.69
CA SER A 191 -9.59 -19.05 -0.03
C SER A 191 -10.16 -18.59 -1.36
N GLY A 192 -10.14 -17.28 -1.60
CA GLY A 192 -10.65 -16.64 -2.81
C GLY A 192 -9.76 -15.50 -3.28
N GLY A 193 -9.19 -15.63 -4.48
CA GLY A 193 -8.42 -14.59 -5.16
C GLY A 193 -6.96 -14.44 -4.75
N LEU A 194 -6.52 -15.01 -3.65
CA LEU A 194 -5.11 -15.00 -3.25
C LEU A 194 -4.28 -16.06 -4.00
N PRO A 195 -2.95 -15.92 -4.08
CA PRO A 195 -2.08 -17.00 -4.52
C PRO A 195 -2.29 -18.28 -3.73
N SER A 196 -1.92 -19.44 -4.31
CA SER A 196 -1.99 -20.72 -3.62
C SER A 196 -1.13 -20.73 -2.36
N GLY A 197 -1.68 -21.24 -1.27
CA GLY A 197 -0.92 -21.54 -0.06
C GLY A 197 -0.21 -22.89 -0.14
N TYR A 198 0.73 -23.13 0.77
CA TYR A 198 1.51 -24.36 0.82
C TYR A 198 1.45 -25.03 2.19
N ILE A 199 1.57 -26.35 2.19
CA ILE A 199 1.79 -27.16 3.37
C ILE A 199 3.26 -27.61 3.36
N PHE A 200 4.04 -27.19 4.35
CA PHE A 200 5.42 -27.61 4.51
C PHE A 200 5.54 -28.72 5.55
N ASN A 201 6.42 -29.69 5.29
CA ASN A 201 6.81 -30.68 6.26
C ASN A 201 7.90 -30.14 7.21
N GLN A 202 8.27 -30.93 8.22
CA GLN A 202 9.32 -30.58 9.21
C GLN A 202 10.71 -30.32 8.61
N ASN A 203 10.96 -30.69 7.34
CA ASN A 203 12.21 -30.43 6.61
C ASN A 203 12.09 -29.21 5.67
N ASN A 204 11.06 -28.38 5.83
CA ASN A 204 10.75 -27.25 4.97
C ASN A 204 10.54 -27.59 3.49
N GLN A 205 10.04 -28.79 3.20
CA GLN A 205 9.70 -29.21 1.84
C GLN A 205 8.19 -29.11 1.64
N VAL A 206 7.78 -28.68 0.47
CA VAL A 206 6.36 -28.61 0.08
C VAL A 206 5.78 -30.02 0.08
N ARG A 207 4.78 -30.29 0.93
CA ARG A 207 4.01 -31.53 0.98
C ARG A 207 2.72 -31.45 0.17
N GLY A 208 2.16 -30.26 0.05
CA GLY A 208 0.90 -30.03 -0.63
C GLY A 208 0.65 -28.56 -0.91
N GLU A 209 -0.24 -28.31 -1.83
CA GLU A 209 -0.70 -27.00 -2.24
C GLU A 209 -2.15 -26.80 -1.81
N ILE A 210 -2.49 -25.59 -1.38
CA ILE A 210 -3.85 -25.15 -1.00
C ILE A 210 -4.28 -24.12 -2.04
N LYS A 211 -5.09 -24.56 -3.01
CA LYS A 211 -5.49 -23.70 -4.12
C LYS A 211 -6.53 -22.68 -3.69
N SER A 212 -6.44 -21.48 -4.25
CA SER A 212 -7.51 -20.49 -4.18
C SER A 212 -8.67 -20.95 -5.08
N GLN A 213 -9.75 -21.47 -4.48
CA GLN A 213 -10.84 -22.12 -5.23
C GLN A 213 -12.01 -21.18 -5.53
N HIS A 214 -12.04 -20.01 -4.90
CA HIS A 214 -13.14 -19.08 -4.99
C HIS A 214 -12.72 -17.76 -5.64
N MET A 215 -13.72 -17.04 -6.14
CA MET A 215 -13.53 -15.65 -6.53
C MET A 215 -13.24 -14.79 -5.29
N PRO A 216 -12.51 -13.67 -5.43
CA PRO A 216 -12.38 -12.68 -4.35
C PRO A 216 -13.72 -12.25 -3.78
N LEU A 217 -13.72 -11.78 -2.53
CA LEU A 217 -14.90 -11.17 -1.92
C LEU A 217 -15.30 -9.88 -2.65
N ALA A 218 -16.57 -9.57 -2.65
CA ALA A 218 -17.21 -8.42 -3.33
C ALA A 218 -17.33 -8.55 -4.86
N ILE A 219 -17.07 -9.71 -5.45
CA ILE A 219 -17.29 -9.94 -6.90
C ILE A 219 -18.65 -10.59 -7.13
N LEU A 220 -18.99 -11.62 -6.36
CA LEU A 220 -20.20 -12.40 -6.57
C LEU A 220 -21.32 -11.94 -5.65
N GLU A 221 -22.55 -11.89 -6.18
CA GLU A 221 -23.73 -11.67 -5.37
C GLU A 221 -23.99 -12.85 -4.41
N ALA A 222 -24.81 -12.62 -3.37
CA ALA A 222 -25.05 -13.60 -2.30
C ALA A 222 -25.58 -14.95 -2.82
N HIS A 223 -26.33 -14.97 -3.92
CA HIS A 223 -26.91 -16.19 -4.49
C HIS A 223 -25.94 -17.01 -5.34
N GLU A 224 -24.83 -16.40 -5.80
CA GLU A 224 -23.75 -17.03 -6.56
C GLU A 224 -22.55 -17.40 -5.68
N PHE A 225 -22.51 -16.87 -4.46
CA PHE A 225 -21.37 -17.03 -3.56
C PHE A 225 -21.22 -18.47 -3.07
N ASN A 226 -20.03 -19.05 -3.30
CA ASN A 226 -19.72 -20.39 -2.83
C ASN A 226 -18.97 -20.32 -1.48
N ARG A 227 -19.60 -20.88 -0.44
CA ARG A 227 -19.07 -20.95 0.93
C ARG A 227 -18.36 -22.26 1.27
N GLN A 228 -18.08 -23.09 0.28
CA GLN A 228 -17.42 -24.38 0.49
C GLN A 228 -16.01 -24.15 1.08
N VAL A 229 -15.64 -24.99 2.04
CA VAL A 229 -14.36 -24.94 2.74
C VAL A 229 -13.59 -26.23 2.52
N GLU A 230 -12.28 -26.18 2.65
CA GLU A 230 -11.41 -27.34 2.73
C GLU A 230 -10.95 -27.56 4.17
N VAL A 231 -10.78 -28.82 4.56
CA VAL A 231 -10.31 -29.18 5.90
C VAL A 231 -8.99 -29.93 5.77
N PHE A 232 -7.96 -29.39 6.41
CA PHE A 232 -6.63 -29.97 6.42
C PHE A 232 -6.26 -30.43 7.82
N ARG A 233 -5.59 -31.59 7.90
CA ARG A 233 -4.97 -32.07 9.13
C ARG A 233 -3.47 -32.02 9.00
N LEU A 234 -2.83 -31.27 9.87
CA LEU A 234 -1.37 -31.18 9.95
C LEU A 234 -0.84 -32.22 10.95
N ARG A 235 0.28 -32.80 10.58
CA ARG A 235 1.10 -33.62 11.47
C ARG A 235 2.01 -32.73 12.31
N GLU A 236 2.58 -33.26 13.36
CA GLU A 236 3.54 -32.56 14.17
C GLU A 236 4.76 -32.13 13.29
N GLY A 237 5.14 -30.85 13.42
CA GLY A 237 6.21 -30.25 12.62
C GLY A 237 5.82 -29.81 11.22
N GLU A 238 4.55 -29.95 10.80
CA GLU A 238 4.05 -29.40 9.55
C GLU A 238 3.48 -27.98 9.78
N SER A 239 3.53 -27.13 8.74
CA SER A 239 3.02 -25.76 8.80
C SER A 239 2.23 -25.40 7.54
N LEU A 240 1.30 -24.46 7.69
CA LEU A 240 0.62 -23.79 6.58
C LEU A 240 1.32 -22.47 6.27
N PHE A 241 1.48 -22.17 5.00
CA PHE A 241 2.05 -20.92 4.54
C PHE A 241 1.10 -20.26 3.53
N PHE A 242 0.77 -19.00 3.76
CA PHE A 242 -0.01 -18.16 2.86
C PHE A 242 0.70 -16.83 2.66
N TYR A 243 0.51 -16.21 1.50
CA TYR A 243 1.13 -14.94 1.15
C TYR A 243 0.22 -14.15 0.21
N THR A 244 0.46 -12.84 0.12
CA THR A 244 -0.13 -11.95 -0.89
C THR A 244 0.83 -11.84 -2.08
N ASP A 245 0.36 -11.36 -3.22
CA ASP A 245 1.16 -11.20 -4.45
C ASP A 245 2.36 -10.26 -4.24
N GLY A 246 2.30 -9.34 -3.27
CA GLY A 246 3.41 -8.48 -2.90
C GLY A 246 4.72 -9.23 -2.58
N LEU A 247 4.65 -10.52 -2.19
CA LEU A 247 5.86 -11.33 -2.01
C LEU A 247 6.49 -11.72 -3.35
N THR A 248 5.68 -12.19 -4.31
CA THR A 248 6.14 -12.66 -5.62
C THR A 248 6.47 -11.52 -6.57
N GLU A 249 5.79 -10.38 -6.41
CA GLU A 249 6.01 -9.16 -7.18
C GLU A 249 7.13 -8.27 -6.63
N ALA A 250 7.68 -8.61 -5.45
CA ALA A 250 8.82 -7.90 -4.89
C ALA A 250 9.99 -7.88 -5.89
N CYS A 251 10.48 -6.68 -6.22
CA CYS A 251 11.54 -6.48 -7.20
C CYS A 251 12.89 -6.23 -6.54
N ASN A 252 13.96 -6.70 -7.17
CA ASN A 252 15.32 -6.33 -6.84
C ASN A 252 15.67 -4.93 -7.43
N PRO A 253 16.85 -4.35 -7.15
CA PRO A 253 17.29 -3.07 -7.73
C PRO A 253 17.39 -3.04 -9.27
N GLN A 254 17.28 -4.18 -9.94
CA GLN A 254 17.29 -4.34 -11.38
C GLN A 254 15.88 -4.52 -11.97
N ASP A 255 14.80 -4.36 -11.16
CA ASP A 255 13.40 -4.58 -11.51
C ASP A 255 13.05 -6.05 -11.85
N ASP A 256 13.87 -7.02 -11.44
CA ASP A 256 13.52 -8.44 -11.56
C ASP A 256 12.61 -8.86 -10.40
N MET A 257 11.44 -9.40 -10.69
CA MET A 257 10.52 -9.92 -9.67
C MET A 257 11.10 -11.15 -8.98
N TYR A 258 10.72 -11.35 -7.71
CA TYR A 258 11.06 -12.55 -6.94
C TYR A 258 10.51 -13.81 -7.61
N GLY A 259 9.22 -13.79 -7.99
CA GLY A 259 8.51 -14.83 -8.74
C GLY A 259 8.16 -16.07 -7.90
N GLU A 260 7.17 -16.84 -8.35
CA GLU A 260 6.69 -18.05 -7.66
C GLU A 260 7.74 -19.16 -7.62
N GLN A 261 8.56 -19.30 -8.68
CA GLN A 261 9.59 -20.36 -8.78
C GLN A 261 10.65 -20.34 -7.67
N ARG A 262 10.81 -19.21 -6.97
CA ARG A 262 11.74 -19.11 -5.84
C ARG A 262 11.09 -19.44 -4.50
N LEU A 263 9.77 -19.51 -4.47
CA LEU A 263 8.99 -19.91 -3.30
C LEU A 263 8.91 -21.44 -3.16
N GLU A 264 8.87 -22.17 -4.26
CA GLU A 264 8.89 -23.63 -4.34
C GLU A 264 10.31 -24.20 -4.11
#